data_b4fa12bde3a7856d81ddb49e556d5269
#
_entry.id   b4fa12bde3a7856d81ddb49e556d5269
#
_cell.length_a   1.000
_cell.length_b   1.000
_cell.length_c   1.000
_cell.angle_alpha   90.00
_cell.angle_beta   90.00
_cell.angle_gamma   90.00
#
_symmetry.space_group_name_H-M   'P 1'
#
loop_
_entity.id
_entity.type
_entity.pdbx_description
1 polymer ?
#
loop_
_entity_poly.entity_id
_entity_poly.type
_entity_poly.pdbx_seq_one_letter_code
_entity_poly.pdbx_strand_id
1 'polypeptide(L)'
;MNSGNNKKLTVGILQCGEVPENLRDAFVDYNDMIAQMLTDSDAALACRTWRVFDGEIPEPDDCDAWITTGSRDSVNDESDWTHALCDFVARVAITDIPFVGICYGMQMMACALGGKVEISTKGWGVGVAQSAVFQRMPWMDGVAPTVNLVVSHREQVTALPEGAELIAGNDFCPNSIITVSGSMLGIQGHPEFTTAYSRALMEMRRSIIPAERIAEGIDSLSIEVDGARVFDWIASFIRSGTLASPVV
;
A
#
# COMPACT_ATOMS: atom_id res chain seq x y z
N MET A 1 -20.62 -21.63 -17.20
CA MET A 1 -19.90 -21.95 -15.95
C MET A 1 -18.45 -22.21 -16.33
N ASN A 2 -17.63 -21.16 -16.36
CA ASN A 2 -16.20 -21.31 -16.61
C ASN A 2 -15.56 -21.65 -15.25
N SER A 3 -15.18 -22.91 -15.06
CA SER A 3 -14.25 -23.29 -14.01
C SER A 3 -12.87 -22.74 -14.39
N GLY A 4 -12.69 -21.43 -14.21
CA GLY A 4 -11.39 -20.80 -14.30
C GLY A 4 -10.47 -21.52 -13.31
N ASN A 5 -9.39 -22.08 -13.85
CA ASN A 5 -8.33 -22.73 -13.10
C ASN A 5 -7.78 -21.74 -12.08
N ASN A 6 -8.29 -21.79 -10.82
CA ASN A 6 -7.93 -20.84 -9.76
C ASN A 6 -6.55 -21.28 -9.23
N LYS A 7 -5.50 -21.02 -10.06
CA LYS A 7 -4.11 -21.33 -9.70
C LYS A 7 -3.83 -20.69 -8.34
N LYS A 8 -3.35 -21.48 -7.40
CA LYS A 8 -2.88 -20.97 -6.12
C LYS A 8 -1.62 -20.12 -6.38
N LEU A 9 -1.63 -18.88 -5.92
CA LEU A 9 -0.50 -17.96 -6.02
C LEU A 9 0.06 -17.69 -4.63
N THR A 10 1.38 -17.53 -4.56
CA THR A 10 2.06 -17.09 -3.34
C THR A 10 2.36 -15.59 -3.44
N VAL A 11 1.85 -14.82 -2.48
CA VAL A 11 2.10 -13.39 -2.35
C VAL A 11 3.11 -13.16 -1.22
N GLY A 12 4.24 -12.58 -1.56
CA GLY A 12 5.24 -12.16 -0.57
C GLY A 12 4.84 -10.85 0.10
N ILE A 13 4.72 -10.85 1.42
CA ILE A 13 4.49 -9.64 2.20
C ILE A 13 5.84 -9.14 2.71
N LEU A 14 6.26 -7.97 2.22
CA LEU A 14 7.44 -7.27 2.68
C LEU A 14 7.03 -6.39 3.87
N GLN A 15 7.26 -6.89 5.08
CA GLN A 15 6.92 -6.19 6.31
C GLN A 15 7.96 -5.09 6.58
N CYS A 16 7.55 -3.82 6.41
CA CYS A 16 8.38 -2.63 6.58
C CYS A 16 8.20 -1.96 7.96
N GLY A 17 7.26 -2.44 8.76
CA GLY A 17 6.98 -1.92 10.08
C GLY A 17 6.01 -2.82 10.84
N GLU A 18 5.78 -2.47 12.11
CA GLU A 18 4.95 -3.22 13.03
C GLU A 18 3.93 -2.32 13.73
N VAL A 19 2.83 -2.92 14.17
CA VAL A 19 1.89 -2.25 15.08
C VAL A 19 2.65 -1.84 16.34
N PRO A 20 2.55 -0.57 16.81
CA PRO A 20 3.21 -0.09 18.01
C PRO A 20 2.91 -0.98 19.22
N GLU A 21 3.93 -1.24 20.04
CA GLU A 21 3.87 -2.18 21.17
C GLU A 21 2.64 -1.97 22.06
N ASN A 22 2.31 -0.71 22.36
CA ASN A 22 1.16 -0.35 23.20
C ASN A 22 -0.22 -0.55 22.53
N LEU A 23 -0.26 -0.94 21.25
CA LEU A 23 -1.50 -1.26 20.52
C LEU A 23 -1.61 -2.74 20.17
N ARG A 24 -0.58 -3.56 20.38
CA ARG A 24 -0.53 -4.98 19.98
C ARG A 24 -1.54 -5.87 20.74
N ASP A 25 -1.96 -5.49 21.93
CA ASP A 25 -2.99 -6.24 22.67
C ASP A 25 -4.39 -6.09 22.03
N ALA A 26 -4.61 -5.01 21.28
CA ALA A 26 -5.90 -4.69 20.68
C ALA A 26 -5.96 -4.92 19.16
N PHE A 27 -4.81 -4.95 18.48
CA PHE A 27 -4.73 -5.03 17.04
C PHE A 27 -3.66 -6.01 16.59
N VAL A 28 -3.98 -6.82 15.57
CA VAL A 28 -3.03 -7.72 14.89
C VAL A 28 -1.99 -6.91 14.11
N ASP A 29 -0.86 -7.53 13.77
CA ASP A 29 0.23 -6.84 13.08
C ASP A 29 -0.10 -6.56 11.60
N TYR A 30 0.64 -5.65 10.98
CA TYR A 30 0.36 -5.17 9.62
C TYR A 30 0.37 -6.29 8.58
N ASN A 31 1.33 -7.21 8.66
CA ASN A 31 1.40 -8.38 7.78
C ASN A 31 0.16 -9.27 7.91
N ASP A 32 -0.38 -9.44 9.13
CA ASP A 32 -1.56 -10.25 9.39
C ASP A 32 -2.84 -9.55 8.88
N MET A 33 -2.94 -8.21 9.04
CA MET A 33 -4.02 -7.42 8.45
C MET A 33 -4.07 -7.62 6.93
N ILE A 34 -2.93 -7.47 6.24
CA ILE A 34 -2.84 -7.63 4.78
C ILE A 34 -3.14 -9.07 4.37
N ALA A 35 -2.56 -10.07 5.05
CA ALA A 35 -2.79 -11.49 4.73
C ALA A 35 -4.27 -11.87 4.86
N GLN A 36 -4.96 -11.38 5.90
CA GLN A 36 -6.38 -11.62 6.08
C GLN A 36 -7.20 -10.99 4.94
N MET A 37 -6.96 -9.71 4.63
CA MET A 37 -7.69 -8.99 3.59
C MET A 37 -7.49 -9.60 2.20
N LEU A 38 -6.25 -10.04 1.87
CA LEU A 38 -5.97 -10.76 0.61
C LEU A 38 -6.72 -12.08 0.54
N THR A 39 -6.72 -12.86 1.63
CA THR A 39 -7.40 -14.16 1.68
C THR A 39 -8.91 -14.02 1.61
N ASP A 40 -9.48 -12.97 2.22
CA ASP A 40 -10.91 -12.66 2.15
C ASP A 40 -11.34 -12.25 0.73
N SER A 41 -10.48 -11.53 0.00
CA SER A 41 -10.73 -11.15 -1.39
C SER A 41 -10.51 -12.31 -2.37
N ASP A 42 -9.51 -13.17 -2.13
CA ASP A 42 -9.23 -14.34 -2.95
C ASP A 42 -8.56 -15.46 -2.14
N ALA A 43 -9.33 -16.48 -1.77
CA ALA A 43 -8.87 -17.63 -0.98
C ALA A 43 -7.74 -18.48 -1.64
N ALA A 44 -7.43 -18.23 -2.90
CA ALA A 44 -6.32 -18.90 -3.59
C ALA A 44 -5.01 -18.08 -3.56
N LEU A 45 -4.98 -16.92 -2.87
CA LEU A 45 -3.78 -16.19 -2.56
C LEU A 45 -3.23 -16.68 -1.21
N ALA A 46 -2.05 -17.29 -1.22
CA ALA A 46 -1.34 -17.71 -0.01
C ALA A 46 -0.24 -16.68 0.31
N CYS A 47 -0.16 -16.24 1.55
CA CYS A 47 0.80 -15.23 1.96
C CYS A 47 2.03 -15.85 2.64
N ARG A 48 3.20 -15.24 2.41
CA ARG A 48 4.44 -15.49 3.13
C ARG A 48 5.08 -14.14 3.48
N THR A 49 5.54 -13.96 4.72
CA THR A 49 6.08 -12.69 5.21
C THR A 49 7.60 -12.73 5.30
N TRP A 50 8.24 -11.62 4.93
CA TRP A 50 9.63 -11.30 5.19
C TRP A 50 9.72 -9.99 6.00
N ARG A 51 10.45 -10.02 7.10
CA ARG A 51 10.66 -8.87 7.97
C ARG A 51 11.83 -8.03 7.43
N VAL A 52 11.54 -7.19 6.42
CA VAL A 52 12.57 -6.45 5.70
C VAL A 52 13.30 -5.44 6.57
N PHE A 53 12.62 -4.87 7.58
CA PHE A 53 13.25 -3.96 8.55
C PHE A 53 14.23 -4.68 9.51
N ASP A 54 14.21 -6.03 9.57
CA ASP A 54 15.20 -6.87 10.26
C ASP A 54 16.28 -7.38 9.30
N GLY A 55 16.26 -6.95 8.04
CA GLY A 55 17.23 -7.33 7.00
C GLY A 55 16.88 -8.60 6.22
N GLU A 56 15.67 -9.13 6.35
CA GLU A 56 15.20 -10.28 5.56
C GLU A 56 14.77 -9.81 4.15
N ILE A 57 15.66 -9.86 3.19
CA ILE A 57 15.36 -9.50 1.79
C ILE A 57 15.27 -10.77 0.95
N PRO A 58 14.11 -11.04 0.29
CA PRO A 58 13.96 -12.20 -0.59
C PRO A 58 14.57 -11.98 -1.98
N GLU A 59 14.54 -13.02 -2.83
CA GLU A 59 14.74 -12.87 -4.26
C GLU A 59 13.41 -12.56 -4.98
N PRO A 60 13.43 -11.79 -6.10
CA PRO A 60 12.20 -11.41 -6.82
C PRO A 60 11.32 -12.58 -7.22
N ASP A 61 11.90 -13.75 -7.52
CA ASP A 61 11.20 -14.97 -7.97
C ASP A 61 10.81 -15.94 -6.84
N ASP A 62 11.02 -15.57 -5.58
CA ASP A 62 10.56 -16.36 -4.41
C ASP A 62 9.03 -16.41 -4.29
N CYS A 63 8.31 -15.46 -4.93
CA CYS A 63 6.85 -15.38 -4.93
C CYS A 63 6.28 -14.98 -6.29
N ASP A 64 4.99 -15.32 -6.51
CA ASP A 64 4.26 -14.94 -7.72
C ASP A 64 3.88 -13.44 -7.75
N ALA A 65 3.85 -12.77 -6.61
CA ALA A 65 3.59 -11.34 -6.47
C ALA A 65 4.12 -10.81 -5.13
N TRP A 66 4.27 -9.49 -5.02
CA TRP A 66 4.77 -8.82 -3.82
C TRP A 66 3.82 -7.73 -3.33
N ILE A 67 3.71 -7.58 -2.01
CA ILE A 67 3.01 -6.47 -1.36
C ILE A 67 3.82 -5.99 -0.15
N THR A 68 3.88 -4.67 0.08
CA THR A 68 4.54 -4.10 1.26
C THR A 68 3.52 -3.71 2.31
N THR A 69 3.93 -3.69 3.59
CA THR A 69 3.22 -2.93 4.62
C THR A 69 3.64 -1.45 4.59
N GLY A 70 2.90 -0.61 5.32
CA GLY A 70 3.39 0.70 5.72
C GLY A 70 4.55 0.64 6.72
N SER A 71 5.20 1.78 6.96
CA SER A 71 6.22 1.99 8.00
C SER A 71 6.03 3.35 8.67
N ARG A 72 6.60 3.50 9.88
CA ARG A 72 6.79 4.81 10.54
C ARG A 72 8.05 5.54 10.07
N ASP A 73 8.98 4.80 9.43
CA ASP A 73 10.26 5.30 8.97
C ASP A 73 10.09 6.04 7.63
N SER A 74 11.07 6.82 7.22
CA SER A 74 11.09 7.51 5.94
C SER A 74 11.82 6.69 4.89
N VAL A 75 11.36 6.72 3.64
CA VAL A 75 12.11 6.16 2.51
C VAL A 75 13.39 6.95 2.19
N ASN A 76 13.52 8.14 2.79
CA ASN A 76 14.71 8.99 2.70
C ASN A 76 15.72 8.71 3.84
N ASP A 77 15.44 7.75 4.72
CA ASP A 77 16.37 7.37 5.77
C ASP A 77 17.53 6.54 5.21
N GLU A 78 18.75 6.85 5.65
CA GLU A 78 19.99 6.19 5.24
C GLU A 78 20.22 4.89 6.05
N SER A 79 19.22 3.99 6.09
CA SER A 79 19.35 2.70 6.76
C SER A 79 19.65 1.57 5.76
N ASP A 80 20.39 0.55 6.21
CA ASP A 80 20.77 -0.59 5.36
C ASP A 80 19.55 -1.30 4.77
N TRP A 81 18.50 -1.48 5.56
CA TRP A 81 17.29 -2.15 5.08
C TRP A 81 16.48 -1.31 4.09
N THR A 82 16.48 0.04 4.25
CA THR A 82 15.86 0.96 3.28
C THR A 82 16.52 0.86 1.92
N HIS A 83 17.87 0.86 1.89
CA HIS A 83 18.63 0.69 0.65
C HIS A 83 18.41 -0.70 0.03
N ALA A 84 18.46 -1.76 0.84
CA ALA A 84 18.24 -3.13 0.37
C ALA A 84 16.83 -3.34 -0.21
N LEU A 85 15.81 -2.73 0.41
CA LEU A 85 14.44 -2.76 -0.12
C LEU A 85 14.32 -1.94 -1.41
N CYS A 86 14.97 -0.78 -1.50
CA CYS A 86 15.00 0.01 -2.73
C CYS A 86 15.58 -0.79 -3.90
N ASP A 87 16.71 -1.45 -3.70
CA ASP A 87 17.36 -2.32 -4.69
C ASP A 87 16.47 -3.52 -5.06
N PHE A 88 15.78 -4.12 -4.08
CA PHE A 88 14.81 -5.18 -4.33
C PHE A 88 13.65 -4.72 -5.22
N VAL A 89 13.04 -3.57 -4.90
CA VAL A 89 11.94 -3.00 -5.68
C VAL A 89 12.39 -2.67 -7.10
N ALA A 90 13.60 -2.11 -7.28
CA ALA A 90 14.16 -1.86 -8.60
C ALA A 90 14.37 -3.16 -9.41
N ARG A 91 14.78 -4.26 -8.76
CA ARG A 91 14.90 -5.58 -9.40
C ARG A 91 13.53 -6.17 -9.78
N VAL A 92 12.51 -6.02 -8.93
CA VAL A 92 11.15 -6.47 -9.26
C VAL A 92 10.58 -5.68 -10.43
N ALA A 93 10.84 -4.37 -10.49
CA ALA A 93 10.29 -3.47 -11.52
C ALA A 93 10.73 -3.80 -12.97
N ILE A 94 11.85 -4.52 -13.13
CA ILE A 94 12.30 -5.01 -14.45
C ILE A 94 11.78 -6.41 -14.79
N THR A 95 10.87 -6.94 -13.99
CA THR A 95 10.16 -8.21 -14.21
C THR A 95 8.69 -7.93 -14.49
N ASP A 96 7.94 -8.98 -14.87
CA ASP A 96 6.48 -8.92 -14.98
C ASP A 96 5.77 -9.30 -13.67
N ILE A 97 6.53 -9.52 -12.57
CA ILE A 97 5.98 -9.91 -11.27
C ILE A 97 5.22 -8.71 -10.66
N PRO A 98 3.92 -8.88 -10.32
CA PRO A 98 3.15 -7.80 -9.72
C PRO A 98 3.72 -7.34 -8.37
N PHE A 99 3.81 -6.03 -8.21
CA PHE A 99 4.21 -5.40 -6.96
C PHE A 99 3.16 -4.39 -6.48
N VAL A 100 2.77 -4.45 -5.21
CA VAL A 100 1.85 -3.53 -4.58
C VAL A 100 2.53 -2.81 -3.42
N GLY A 101 2.68 -1.50 -3.51
CA GLY A 101 3.23 -0.67 -2.44
C GLY A 101 2.13 0.02 -1.63
N ILE A 102 2.03 -0.24 -0.32
CA ILE A 102 1.11 0.46 0.59
C ILE A 102 1.90 1.53 1.37
N CYS A 103 1.45 2.77 1.34
CA CYS A 103 2.00 3.93 2.05
C CYS A 103 3.52 4.06 1.85
N TYR A 104 4.32 3.61 2.81
CA TYR A 104 5.79 3.54 2.71
C TYR A 104 6.23 2.78 1.45
N GLY A 105 5.56 1.66 1.14
CA GLY A 105 5.89 0.87 -0.05
C GLY A 105 5.62 1.57 -1.37
N MET A 106 4.54 2.37 -1.46
CA MET A 106 4.32 3.24 -2.62
C MET A 106 5.42 4.29 -2.74
N GLN A 107 5.81 4.88 -1.62
CA GLN A 107 6.89 5.86 -1.58
C GLN A 107 8.23 5.22 -1.99
N MET A 108 8.53 4.03 -1.47
CA MET A 108 9.70 3.24 -1.84
C MET A 108 9.71 2.92 -3.34
N MET A 109 8.58 2.46 -3.89
CA MET A 109 8.41 2.21 -5.31
C MET A 109 8.70 3.47 -6.14
N ALA A 110 8.16 4.62 -5.74
CA ALA A 110 8.40 5.87 -6.44
C ALA A 110 9.90 6.25 -6.41
N CYS A 111 10.57 6.16 -5.26
CA CYS A 111 11.99 6.45 -5.13
C CYS A 111 12.86 5.49 -5.96
N ALA A 112 12.60 4.19 -5.89
CA ALA A 112 13.35 3.16 -6.63
C ALA A 112 13.27 3.36 -8.16
N LEU A 113 12.18 3.99 -8.64
CA LEU A 113 11.94 4.25 -10.06
C LEU A 113 12.23 5.70 -10.50
N GLY A 114 12.92 6.48 -9.65
CA GLY A 114 13.38 7.84 -9.99
C GLY A 114 12.36 8.95 -9.72
N GLY A 115 11.28 8.67 -9.03
CA GLY A 115 10.35 9.67 -8.49
C GLY A 115 10.91 10.37 -7.25
N LYS A 116 10.10 11.23 -6.62
CA LYS A 116 10.48 11.95 -5.39
C LYS A 116 9.42 11.80 -4.31
N VAL A 117 9.88 11.66 -3.08
CA VAL A 117 9.07 11.65 -1.87
C VAL A 117 9.52 12.78 -0.96
N GLU A 118 8.59 13.62 -0.53
CA GLU A 118 8.88 14.78 0.31
C GLU A 118 7.79 14.94 1.39
N ILE A 119 8.15 15.65 2.45
CA ILE A 119 7.20 16.06 3.49
C ILE A 119 6.13 16.96 2.86
N SER A 120 4.86 16.63 3.06
CA SER A 120 3.75 17.45 2.60
C SER A 120 3.80 18.85 3.24
N THR A 121 3.70 19.90 2.42
CA THR A 121 3.60 21.29 2.89
C THR A 121 2.30 21.54 3.66
N LYS A 122 1.32 20.62 3.57
CA LYS A 122 0.04 20.65 4.29
C LYS A 122 0.09 19.87 5.62
N GLY A 123 1.27 19.33 5.99
CA GLY A 123 1.49 18.62 7.23
C GLY A 123 0.99 17.17 7.19
N TRP A 124 0.33 16.73 8.28
CA TRP A 124 -0.14 15.35 8.44
C TRP A 124 -1.46 15.07 7.73
N GLY A 125 -1.52 14.00 6.96
CA GLY A 125 -2.75 13.34 6.50
C GLY A 125 -3.14 12.24 7.50
N VAL A 126 -4.27 12.39 8.17
CA VAL A 126 -4.79 11.44 9.16
C VAL A 126 -6.31 11.32 9.04
N GLY A 127 -6.86 10.22 9.53
CA GLY A 127 -8.29 9.90 9.43
C GLY A 127 -8.64 9.25 8.10
N VAL A 128 -9.80 9.55 7.53
CA VAL A 128 -10.26 9.04 6.23
C VAL A 128 -10.11 10.13 5.18
N ALA A 129 -9.36 9.83 4.12
CA ALA A 129 -9.21 10.70 2.96
C ALA A 129 -10.07 10.18 1.81
N GLN A 130 -10.83 11.07 1.20
CA GLN A 130 -11.57 10.82 -0.03
C GLN A 130 -10.73 11.29 -1.22
N SER A 131 -10.45 10.39 -2.16
CA SER A 131 -9.71 10.68 -3.39
C SER A 131 -10.63 10.49 -4.61
N ALA A 132 -10.60 11.44 -5.54
CA ALA A 132 -11.27 11.30 -6.83
C ALA A 132 -10.55 10.24 -7.68
N VAL A 133 -11.31 9.37 -8.34
CA VAL A 133 -10.78 8.40 -9.30
C VAL A 133 -10.76 9.06 -10.67
N PHE A 134 -9.56 9.28 -11.22
CA PHE A 134 -9.35 9.95 -12.51
C PHE A 134 -9.34 8.95 -13.67
N GLN A 135 -8.86 7.73 -13.41
CA GLN A 135 -8.73 6.69 -14.41
C GLN A 135 -9.24 5.36 -13.87
N ARG A 136 -10.02 4.66 -14.70
CA ARG A 136 -10.52 3.32 -14.41
C ARG A 136 -9.63 2.28 -15.04
N MET A 137 -9.11 1.36 -14.25
CA MET A 137 -8.25 0.27 -14.73
C MET A 137 -9.05 -1.03 -14.87
N PRO A 138 -8.62 -1.97 -15.74
CA PRO A 138 -9.34 -3.23 -15.96
C PRO A 138 -9.55 -4.10 -14.71
N TRP A 139 -8.66 -3.96 -13.72
CA TRP A 139 -8.70 -4.70 -12.46
C TRP A 139 -9.57 -4.01 -11.38
N MET A 140 -10.17 -2.85 -11.66
CA MET A 140 -11.01 -2.08 -10.72
C MET A 140 -12.49 -2.38 -10.92
N ASP A 141 -12.97 -3.49 -10.39
CA ASP A 141 -14.41 -3.77 -10.37
C ASP A 141 -15.14 -2.90 -9.34
N GLY A 142 -16.41 -2.55 -9.65
CA GLY A 142 -17.26 -1.77 -8.75
C GLY A 142 -16.72 -0.37 -8.44
N VAL A 143 -15.91 0.22 -9.33
CA VAL A 143 -15.31 1.53 -9.09
C VAL A 143 -16.37 2.63 -9.02
N ALA A 144 -16.34 3.41 -7.92
CA ALA A 144 -17.08 4.64 -7.74
C ALA A 144 -16.24 5.86 -8.22
N PRO A 145 -16.85 7.06 -8.35
CA PRO A 145 -16.11 8.28 -8.67
C PRO A 145 -15.05 8.66 -7.65
N THR A 146 -15.16 8.15 -6.43
CA THR A 146 -14.23 8.40 -5.32
C THR A 146 -13.89 7.11 -4.60
N VAL A 147 -12.73 7.11 -3.93
CA VAL A 147 -12.28 6.05 -3.03
C VAL A 147 -11.90 6.66 -1.69
N ASN A 148 -12.41 6.05 -0.60
CA ASN A 148 -12.21 6.50 0.77
C ASN A 148 -11.28 5.54 1.50
N LEU A 149 -10.09 5.98 1.87
CA LEU A 149 -9.11 5.17 2.61
C LEU A 149 -8.67 5.86 3.89
N VAL A 150 -8.35 5.06 4.89
CA VAL A 150 -7.61 5.55 6.05
C VAL A 150 -6.25 6.03 5.58
N VAL A 151 -5.79 7.16 6.12
CA VAL A 151 -4.46 7.72 5.86
C VAL A 151 -3.75 8.03 7.18
N SER A 152 -2.43 7.86 7.20
CA SER A 152 -1.58 8.21 8.34
C SER A 152 -0.16 8.48 7.86
N HIS A 153 0.04 9.60 7.16
CA HIS A 153 1.33 9.96 6.57
C HIS A 153 1.61 11.45 6.65
N ARG A 154 2.88 11.81 6.61
CA ARG A 154 3.35 13.19 6.46
C ARG A 154 4.14 13.37 5.18
N GLU A 155 4.78 12.30 4.71
CA GLU A 155 5.48 12.25 3.44
C GLU A 155 4.56 11.67 2.35
N GLN A 156 4.79 12.10 1.11
CA GLN A 156 4.03 11.65 -0.05
C GLN A 156 4.84 11.80 -1.33
N VAL A 157 4.47 11.06 -2.36
CA VAL A 157 5.08 11.18 -3.69
C VAL A 157 4.76 12.56 -4.27
N THR A 158 5.79 13.38 -4.53
CA THR A 158 5.67 14.74 -5.10
C THR A 158 6.06 14.81 -6.57
N ALA A 159 6.94 13.89 -7.03
CA ALA A 159 7.22 13.70 -8.43
C ALA A 159 7.04 12.23 -8.81
N LEU A 160 6.25 11.97 -9.82
CA LEU A 160 5.99 10.62 -10.32
C LEU A 160 7.21 10.07 -11.05
N PRO A 161 7.46 8.73 -10.97
CA PRO A 161 8.41 8.06 -11.85
C PRO A 161 8.03 8.21 -13.34
N GLU A 162 9.00 8.03 -14.22
CA GLU A 162 8.73 7.97 -15.66
C GLU A 162 7.76 6.82 -15.99
N GLY A 163 6.79 7.08 -16.84
CA GLY A 163 5.77 6.11 -17.23
C GLY A 163 4.71 5.81 -16.18
N ALA A 164 4.68 6.55 -15.06
CA ALA A 164 3.62 6.40 -14.08
C ALA A 164 2.29 6.97 -14.58
N GLU A 165 1.20 6.26 -14.27
CA GLU A 165 -0.18 6.68 -14.51
C GLU A 165 -0.86 7.03 -13.19
N LEU A 166 -1.48 8.22 -13.13
CA LEU A 166 -2.23 8.69 -11.97
C LEU A 166 -3.65 8.11 -12.02
N ILE A 167 -3.99 7.28 -11.02
CA ILE A 167 -5.28 6.62 -10.91
C ILE A 167 -6.24 7.42 -10.02
N ALA A 168 -5.79 7.86 -8.84
CA ALA A 168 -6.62 8.63 -7.93
C ALA A 168 -5.81 9.65 -7.14
N GLY A 169 -6.48 10.73 -6.71
CA GLY A 169 -5.86 11.78 -5.93
C GLY A 169 -6.86 12.75 -5.32
N ASN A 170 -6.37 13.61 -4.44
CA ASN A 170 -7.13 14.70 -3.82
C ASN A 170 -6.22 15.90 -3.58
N ASP A 171 -6.81 17.01 -3.10
CA ASP A 171 -6.05 18.24 -2.87
C ASP A 171 -4.91 18.08 -1.85
N PHE A 172 -5.05 17.19 -0.85
CA PHE A 172 -4.01 16.94 0.13
C PHE A 172 -2.89 16.06 -0.44
N CYS A 173 -3.25 14.95 -1.08
CA CYS A 173 -2.36 13.98 -1.69
C CYS A 173 -2.74 13.80 -3.18
N PRO A 174 -2.15 14.59 -4.08
CA PRO A 174 -2.47 14.53 -5.51
C PRO A 174 -2.19 13.17 -6.15
N ASN A 175 -1.21 12.44 -5.65
CA ASN A 175 -0.79 11.13 -6.14
C ASN A 175 -1.17 10.05 -5.12
N SER A 176 -2.48 9.82 -4.87
CA SER A 176 -2.91 8.89 -3.83
C SER A 176 -2.93 7.42 -4.28
N ILE A 177 -3.16 7.16 -5.57
CA ILE A 177 -3.02 5.84 -6.20
C ILE A 177 -2.37 6.03 -7.56
N ILE A 178 -1.31 5.28 -7.83
CA ILE A 178 -0.57 5.30 -9.10
C ILE A 178 -0.25 3.89 -9.57
N THR A 179 -0.04 3.72 -10.89
CA THR A 179 0.58 2.52 -11.45
C THR A 179 1.84 2.90 -12.23
N VAL A 180 2.77 1.95 -12.35
CA VAL A 180 3.97 2.10 -13.19
C VAL A 180 4.16 0.82 -13.99
N SER A 181 4.40 0.95 -15.29
CA SER A 181 4.69 -0.16 -16.23
C SER A 181 3.65 -1.30 -16.24
N GLY A 182 2.45 -1.10 -15.67
CA GLY A 182 1.38 -2.09 -15.62
C GLY A 182 1.55 -3.22 -14.61
N SER A 183 2.75 -3.42 -14.05
CA SER A 183 3.05 -4.43 -13.03
C SER A 183 3.27 -3.87 -11.62
N MET A 184 3.30 -2.56 -11.46
CA MET A 184 3.54 -1.89 -10.17
C MET A 184 2.33 -1.04 -9.79
N LEU A 185 1.75 -1.24 -8.59
CA LEU A 185 0.63 -0.49 -8.04
C LEU A 185 1.05 0.17 -6.73
N GLY A 186 0.89 1.48 -6.59
CA GLY A 186 1.15 2.23 -5.37
C GLY A 186 -0.12 2.84 -4.79
N ILE A 187 -0.33 2.69 -3.49
CA ILE A 187 -1.48 3.20 -2.74
C ILE A 187 -0.96 3.94 -1.50
N GLN A 188 -1.17 5.28 -1.42
CA GLN A 188 -0.71 6.08 -0.27
C GLN A 188 -1.55 5.85 0.98
N GLY A 189 -2.82 5.54 0.83
CA GLY A 189 -3.71 5.18 1.94
C GLY A 189 -3.46 3.75 2.42
N HIS A 190 -4.15 3.41 3.51
CA HIS A 190 -4.10 2.13 4.18
C HIS A 190 -5.43 1.38 4.02
N PRO A 191 -5.62 0.56 2.98
CA PRO A 191 -6.84 -0.21 2.82
C PRO A 191 -6.99 -1.30 3.90
N GLU A 192 -5.87 -1.70 4.55
CA GLU A 192 -5.84 -2.68 5.64
C GLU A 192 -6.26 -2.12 6.99
N PHE A 193 -6.28 -0.79 7.18
CA PHE A 193 -6.59 -0.18 8.47
C PHE A 193 -8.08 -0.02 8.70
N THR A 194 -8.54 -0.39 9.90
CA THR A 194 -9.86 -0.05 10.39
C THR A 194 -9.91 1.38 10.93
N THR A 195 -11.10 1.97 10.98
CA THR A 195 -11.31 3.29 11.62
C THR A 195 -10.98 3.24 13.12
N ALA A 196 -11.16 2.08 13.78
CA ALA A 196 -10.77 1.87 15.17
C ALA A 196 -9.25 1.94 15.37
N TYR A 197 -8.48 1.28 14.48
CA TYR A 197 -7.02 1.35 14.50
C TYR A 197 -6.53 2.77 14.20
N SER A 198 -7.10 3.43 13.19
CA SER A 198 -6.78 4.82 12.85
C SER A 198 -6.95 5.77 14.03
N ARG A 199 -8.07 5.64 14.78
CA ARG A 199 -8.32 6.41 16.01
C ARG A 199 -7.23 6.17 17.05
N ALA A 200 -6.94 4.90 17.36
CA ALA A 200 -5.91 4.54 18.35
C ALA A 200 -4.53 5.10 17.97
N LEU A 201 -4.18 5.04 16.68
CA LEU A 201 -2.92 5.55 16.16
C LEU A 201 -2.83 7.08 16.27
N MET A 202 -3.90 7.82 15.96
CA MET A 202 -3.97 9.28 16.15
C MET A 202 -3.84 9.66 17.62
N GLU A 203 -4.56 8.97 18.52
CA GLU A 203 -4.49 9.21 19.96
C GLU A 203 -3.05 9.00 20.50
N MET A 204 -2.39 7.94 20.06
CA MET A 204 -0.99 7.66 20.44
C MET A 204 -0.03 8.77 19.95
N ARG A 205 -0.32 9.37 18.80
CA ARG A 205 0.54 10.38 18.15
C ARG A 205 0.20 11.83 18.49
N ARG A 206 -0.58 12.10 19.57
CA ARG A 206 -0.97 13.46 20.00
C ARG A 206 0.20 14.40 20.28
N SER A 207 1.38 13.85 20.59
CA SER A 207 2.59 14.66 20.82
C SER A 207 3.26 15.17 19.55
N ILE A 208 2.95 14.59 18.38
CA ILE A 208 3.61 14.90 17.11
C ILE A 208 2.65 15.39 16.02
N ILE A 209 1.35 15.08 16.16
CA ILE A 209 0.32 15.55 15.22
C ILE A 209 -0.42 16.71 15.88
N PRO A 210 -0.59 17.86 15.20
CA PRO A 210 -1.34 18.99 15.72
C PRO A 210 -2.76 18.59 16.15
N ALA A 211 -3.22 19.10 17.30
CA ALA A 211 -4.50 18.72 17.89
C ALA A 211 -5.69 18.98 16.96
N GLU A 212 -5.65 20.07 16.19
CA GLU A 212 -6.66 20.38 15.17
C GLU A 212 -6.74 19.30 14.09
N ARG A 213 -5.58 18.83 13.57
CA ARG A 213 -5.55 17.74 12.58
C ARG A 213 -6.05 16.42 13.14
N ILE A 214 -5.81 16.14 14.43
CA ILE A 214 -6.37 14.96 15.09
C ILE A 214 -7.89 15.07 15.19
N ALA A 215 -8.42 16.25 15.57
CA ALA A 215 -9.86 16.47 15.64
C ALA A 215 -10.53 16.24 14.28
N GLU A 216 -10.02 16.87 13.21
CA GLU A 216 -10.48 16.67 11.84
C GLU A 216 -10.42 15.19 11.41
N GLY A 217 -9.28 14.52 11.72
CA GLY A 217 -9.08 13.11 11.42
C GLY A 217 -10.10 12.21 12.13
N ILE A 218 -10.38 12.48 13.42
CA ILE A 218 -11.38 11.73 14.20
C ILE A 218 -12.79 11.94 13.64
N ASP A 219 -13.16 13.15 13.26
CA ASP A 219 -14.46 13.46 12.68
C ASP A 219 -14.66 12.73 11.34
N SER A 220 -13.62 12.62 10.54
CA SER A 220 -13.64 11.91 9.25
C SER A 220 -13.84 10.39 9.38
N LEU A 221 -13.61 9.78 10.55
CA LEU A 221 -13.79 8.34 10.78
C LEU A 221 -15.24 7.87 10.70
N SER A 222 -16.21 8.80 10.59
CA SER A 222 -17.62 8.50 10.31
C SER A 222 -17.88 8.17 8.82
N ILE A 223 -16.92 8.46 7.94
CA ILE A 223 -17.01 8.14 6.52
C ILE A 223 -16.76 6.64 6.33
N GLU A 224 -17.61 5.98 5.52
CA GLU A 224 -17.43 4.59 5.16
C GLU A 224 -16.14 4.41 4.33
N VAL A 225 -15.30 3.44 4.71
CA VAL A 225 -14.03 3.14 4.07
C VAL A 225 -14.17 2.05 3.02
N ASP A 226 -13.39 2.16 1.96
CA ASP A 226 -13.39 1.25 0.81
C ASP A 226 -12.30 0.17 0.89
N GLY A 227 -11.76 -0.11 2.07
CA GLY A 227 -10.64 -1.03 2.25
C GLY A 227 -10.86 -2.39 1.59
N ALA A 228 -12.02 -3.05 1.85
CA ALA A 228 -12.34 -4.35 1.26
C ALA A 228 -12.37 -4.28 -0.27
N ARG A 229 -13.03 -3.27 -0.86
CA ARG A 229 -13.09 -3.08 -2.32
C ARG A 229 -11.70 -2.85 -2.92
N VAL A 230 -10.82 -2.12 -2.23
CA VAL A 230 -9.45 -1.91 -2.70
C VAL A 230 -8.63 -3.19 -2.63
N PHE A 231 -8.86 -4.07 -1.66
CA PHE A 231 -8.24 -5.40 -1.64
C PHE A 231 -8.76 -6.32 -2.77
N ASP A 232 -10.03 -6.20 -3.17
CA ASP A 232 -10.54 -6.88 -4.36
C ASP A 232 -9.82 -6.39 -5.63
N TRP A 233 -9.54 -5.09 -5.73
CA TRP A 233 -8.72 -4.52 -6.82
C TRP A 233 -7.28 -5.04 -6.77
N ILE A 234 -6.66 -5.10 -5.60
CA ILE A 234 -5.31 -5.65 -5.41
C ILE A 234 -5.26 -7.12 -5.84
N ALA A 235 -6.22 -7.94 -5.41
CA ALA A 235 -6.28 -9.35 -5.80
C ALA A 235 -6.45 -9.51 -7.32
N SER A 236 -7.33 -8.71 -7.94
CA SER A 236 -7.52 -8.69 -9.40
C SER A 236 -6.27 -8.21 -10.15
N PHE A 237 -5.59 -7.20 -9.63
CA PHE A 237 -4.31 -6.69 -10.17
C PHE A 237 -3.23 -7.79 -10.16
N ILE A 238 -3.04 -8.46 -9.02
CA ILE A 238 -2.09 -9.58 -8.88
C ILE A 238 -2.41 -10.69 -9.90
N ARG A 239 -3.68 -11.06 -10.03
CA ARG A 239 -4.12 -12.07 -11.00
C ARG A 239 -3.85 -11.69 -12.44
N SER A 240 -4.13 -10.44 -12.81
CA SER A 240 -3.94 -9.96 -14.18
C SER A 240 -2.47 -9.93 -14.59
N GLY A 241 -1.57 -9.54 -13.70
CA GLY A 241 -0.13 -9.54 -13.93
C GLY A 241 0.45 -10.96 -14.10
N THR A 242 0.02 -11.91 -13.26
CA THR A 242 0.50 -13.30 -13.35
C THR A 242 -0.03 -14.08 -14.56
N LEU A 243 -1.11 -13.62 -15.19
CA LEU A 243 -1.66 -14.24 -16.42
C LEU A 243 -1.01 -13.69 -17.71
N ALA A 244 -0.37 -12.52 -17.64
CA ALA A 244 0.26 -11.88 -18.80
C ALA A 244 1.67 -12.43 -19.09
N SER A 245 2.31 -13.11 -18.15
CA SER A 245 3.63 -13.71 -18.35
C SER A 245 3.50 -14.95 -19.24
N PRO A 246 4.13 -14.99 -20.44
CA PRO A 246 4.15 -16.20 -21.24
C PRO A 246 4.92 -17.28 -20.48
N VAL A 247 4.32 -18.46 -20.34
CA VAL A 247 5.05 -19.66 -19.93
C VAL A 247 6.11 -19.95 -21.00
N VAL A 248 7.38 -19.64 -20.70
CA VAL A 248 8.54 -19.99 -21.55
C VAL A 248 8.85 -21.47 -21.42
#